data_a125c9018b5164a02aee6a36c672a031
#
_entry.id   a125c9018b5164a02aee6a36c672a031
#
_cell.length_a   1.000
_cell.length_b   1.000
_cell.length_c   1.000
_cell.angle_alpha   90.00
_cell.angle_beta   90.00
_cell.angle_gamma   90.00
#
_symmetry.space_group_name_H-M   'P 1'
#
loop_
_entity.id
_entity.type
_entity.pdbx_description
1 polymer ?
#
loop_
_entity_poly.entity_id
_entity_poly.type
_entity_poly.pdbx_seq_one_letter_code
_entity_poly.pdbx_strand_id
1 'polypeptide(L)'
;MGRKTIEKIQKCLSENISFTQETTLAGRYTQKVAKQAQSQNYHIRLYYVGLDTLEESLERIQNRVKKGGHNIPQEIVSRRYAKRFQSLCRILPYCNEAVLYDNYNGFTEVAQYRNGELIIETPTPPQWISEFQKYLQKNW
;
A
#
# COMPACT_ATOMS: atom_id res chain seq x y z
N MET A 1 -6.68 12.39 -5.19
CA MET A 1 -6.99 12.68 -3.78
C MET A 1 -7.72 14.01 -3.72
N GLY A 2 -8.80 14.08 -2.97
CA GLY A 2 -9.60 15.28 -2.89
C GLY A 2 -8.94 16.40 -2.10
N ARG A 3 -9.29 17.64 -2.46
CA ARG A 3 -8.74 18.84 -1.83
C ARG A 3 -8.95 18.88 -0.31
N LYS A 4 -10.14 18.47 0.16
CA LYS A 4 -10.44 18.44 1.61
C LYS A 4 -9.56 17.45 2.36
N THR A 5 -9.26 16.29 1.74
CA THR A 5 -8.37 15.30 2.32
C THR A 5 -6.96 15.85 2.45
N ILE A 6 -6.47 16.53 1.43
CA ILE A 6 -5.15 17.17 1.44
C ILE A 6 -5.07 18.22 2.53
N GLU A 7 -6.09 19.06 2.65
CA GLU A 7 -6.15 20.11 3.69
C GLU A 7 -6.10 19.52 5.09
N LYS A 8 -6.85 18.42 5.32
CA LYS A 8 -6.84 17.72 6.62
C LYS A 8 -5.48 17.15 6.96
N ILE A 9 -4.83 16.52 5.99
CA ILE A 9 -3.49 15.95 6.18
C ILE A 9 -2.49 17.06 6.52
N GLN A 10 -2.50 18.15 5.76
CA GLN A 10 -1.58 19.27 6.00
C GLN A 10 -1.81 19.92 7.36
N LYS A 11 -3.07 20.00 7.78
CA LYS A 11 -3.40 20.51 9.12
C LYS A 11 -2.83 19.61 10.20
N CYS A 12 -3.00 18.29 10.09
CA CYS A 12 -2.45 17.35 11.04
C CYS A 12 -0.93 17.46 11.12
N LEU A 13 -0.26 17.56 9.98
CA LEU A 13 1.19 17.69 9.93
C LEU A 13 1.67 19.00 10.56
N SER A 14 0.96 20.12 10.32
CA SER A 14 1.32 21.43 10.89
C SER A 14 1.14 21.47 12.40
N GLU A 15 0.21 20.68 12.94
CA GLU A 15 -0.12 20.66 14.37
C GLU A 15 0.47 19.45 15.10
N ASN A 16 1.25 18.60 14.42
CA ASN A 16 1.85 17.38 14.96
C ASN A 16 0.80 16.40 15.52
N ILE A 17 -0.33 16.29 14.84
CA ILE A 17 -1.43 15.39 15.23
C ILE A 17 -1.28 14.08 14.45
N SER A 18 -1.44 12.95 15.16
CA SER A 18 -1.48 11.64 14.52
C SER A 18 -2.71 11.48 13.63
N PHE A 19 -2.55 10.78 12.51
CA PHE A 19 -3.67 10.54 11.60
C PHE A 19 -3.47 9.23 10.83
N THR A 20 -4.54 8.74 10.23
CA THR A 20 -4.50 7.59 9.32
C THR A 20 -5.02 8.02 7.96
N GLN A 21 -4.52 7.37 6.93
CA GLN A 21 -4.90 7.64 5.55
C GLN A 21 -5.01 6.33 4.77
N GLU A 22 -6.11 6.18 4.02
CA GLU A 22 -6.23 5.11 3.05
C GLU A 22 -5.73 5.61 1.70
N THR A 23 -4.98 4.78 0.99
CA THR A 23 -4.39 5.16 -0.29
C THR A 23 -4.14 3.93 -1.16
N THR A 24 -4.15 4.13 -2.47
CA THR A 24 -3.75 3.11 -3.43
C THR A 24 -2.24 3.11 -3.69
N LEU A 25 -1.51 4.03 -3.12
CA LEU A 25 -0.08 4.28 -3.37
C LEU A 25 0.26 4.64 -4.82
N ALA A 26 -0.74 4.84 -5.68
CA ALA A 26 -0.53 5.03 -7.11
C ALA A 26 0.04 6.40 -7.49
N GLY A 27 -0.16 7.42 -6.66
CA GLY A 27 0.35 8.77 -6.92
C GLY A 27 1.60 9.07 -6.11
N ARG A 28 2.10 10.28 -6.26
CA ARG A 28 3.31 10.73 -5.55
C ARG A 28 3.00 11.51 -4.27
N TYR A 29 1.75 11.88 -4.06
CA TYR A 29 1.38 12.69 -2.90
C TYR A 29 1.59 11.94 -1.58
N THR A 30 1.27 10.65 -1.53
CA THR A 30 1.49 9.84 -0.33
C THR A 30 2.97 9.78 0.03
N GLN A 31 3.86 9.69 -0.97
CA GLN A 31 5.29 9.73 -0.73
C GLN A 31 5.73 11.08 -0.14
N LYS A 32 5.19 12.19 -0.65
CA LYS A 32 5.47 13.53 -0.10
C LYS A 32 5.04 13.64 1.35
N VAL A 33 3.85 13.13 1.68
CA VAL A 33 3.33 13.12 3.05
C VAL A 33 4.23 12.29 3.96
N ALA A 34 4.62 11.10 3.52
CA ALA A 34 5.49 10.23 4.31
C ALA A 34 6.85 10.88 4.56
N LYS A 35 7.43 11.50 3.54
CA LYS A 35 8.71 12.21 3.67
C LYS A 35 8.61 13.36 4.68
N GLN A 36 7.54 14.16 4.60
CA GLN A 36 7.30 15.26 5.52
C GLN A 36 7.11 14.75 6.94
N ALA A 37 6.29 13.70 7.12
CA ALA A 37 6.04 13.10 8.43
C ALA A 37 7.33 12.55 9.03
N GLN A 38 8.16 11.87 8.24
CA GLN A 38 9.46 11.38 8.69
C GLN A 38 10.36 12.53 9.18
N SER A 39 10.39 13.64 8.45
CA SER A 39 11.18 14.81 8.83
C SER A 39 10.69 15.47 10.12
N GLN A 40 9.44 15.24 10.50
CA GLN A 40 8.84 15.74 11.73
C GLN A 40 8.84 14.70 12.86
N ASN A 41 9.58 13.60 12.70
CA ASN A 41 9.73 12.52 13.67
C ASN A 41 8.43 11.75 13.95
N TYR A 42 7.53 11.68 12.98
CA TYR A 42 6.38 10.79 13.08
C TYR A 42 6.83 9.33 13.06
N HIS A 43 6.14 8.50 13.83
CA HIS A 43 6.25 7.05 13.67
C HIS A 43 5.26 6.62 12.58
N ILE A 44 5.78 6.09 11.47
CA ILE A 44 4.97 5.77 10.30
C ILE A 44 4.81 4.25 10.18
N ARG A 45 3.56 3.80 10.16
CA ARG A 45 3.19 2.41 9.93
C ARG A 45 2.44 2.29 8.62
N LEU A 46 2.79 1.30 7.83
CA LEU A 46 2.08 0.97 6.61
C LEU A 46 1.39 -0.39 6.76
N TYR A 47 0.12 -0.45 6.41
CA TYR A 47 -0.62 -1.70 6.31
C TYR A 47 -0.95 -1.91 4.83
N TYR A 48 -0.30 -2.89 4.22
CA TYR A 48 -0.44 -3.16 2.79
C TYR A 48 -1.24 -4.45 2.60
N VAL A 49 -2.23 -4.39 1.71
CA VAL A 49 -3.08 -5.55 1.39
C VAL A 49 -2.82 -5.95 -0.05
N GLY A 50 -2.35 -7.17 -0.26
CA GLY A 50 -2.03 -7.69 -1.58
C GLY A 50 -2.99 -8.76 -2.06
N LEU A 51 -3.00 -8.97 -3.38
CA LEU A 51 -3.75 -10.02 -4.06
C LEU A 51 -2.82 -10.71 -5.06
N ASP A 52 -3.04 -12.02 -5.27
CA ASP A 52 -2.16 -12.81 -6.12
C ASP A 52 -2.25 -12.44 -7.60
N THR A 53 -3.44 -12.08 -8.10
CA THR A 53 -3.63 -11.89 -9.53
C THR A 53 -4.37 -10.59 -9.85
N LEU A 54 -4.16 -10.10 -11.06
CA LEU A 54 -4.92 -8.97 -11.60
C LEU A 54 -6.40 -9.33 -11.69
N GLU A 55 -6.72 -10.57 -12.04
CA GLU A 55 -8.10 -11.06 -12.15
C GLU A 55 -8.85 -10.91 -10.82
N GLU A 56 -8.19 -11.22 -9.70
CA GLU A 56 -8.80 -11.02 -8.38
C GLU A 56 -9.09 -9.55 -8.11
N SER A 57 -8.20 -8.66 -8.50
CA SER A 57 -8.40 -7.22 -8.34
C SER A 57 -9.59 -6.73 -9.17
N LEU A 58 -9.68 -7.19 -10.42
CA LEU A 58 -10.78 -6.84 -11.32
C LEU A 58 -12.11 -7.39 -10.83
N GLU A 59 -12.13 -8.63 -10.35
CA GLU A 59 -13.33 -9.26 -9.83
C GLU A 59 -13.87 -8.53 -8.60
N ARG A 60 -12.99 -8.10 -7.70
CA ARG A 60 -13.39 -7.34 -6.52
C ARG A 60 -14.02 -6.00 -6.90
N ILE A 61 -13.49 -5.33 -7.91
CA ILE A 61 -14.05 -4.06 -8.39
C ILE A 61 -15.42 -4.31 -9.01
N GLN A 62 -15.59 -5.36 -9.82
CA GLN A 62 -16.88 -5.70 -10.38
C GLN A 62 -17.92 -6.00 -9.30
N ASN A 63 -17.54 -6.73 -8.27
CA ASN A 63 -18.43 -7.02 -7.16
C ASN A 63 -18.82 -5.75 -6.39
N ARG A 64 -17.88 -4.82 -6.24
CA ARG A 64 -18.14 -3.52 -5.61
C ARG A 64 -19.13 -2.69 -6.45
N VAL A 65 -18.97 -2.68 -7.77
CA VAL A 65 -19.89 -1.98 -8.67
C VAL A 65 -21.30 -2.56 -8.60
N LYS A 66 -21.42 -3.88 -8.56
CA LYS A 66 -22.72 -4.57 -8.40
C LYS A 66 -23.41 -4.18 -7.10
N LYS A 67 -22.65 -3.81 -6.07
CA LYS A 67 -23.17 -3.38 -4.78
C LYS A 67 -23.33 -1.86 -4.66
N GLY A 68 -23.24 -1.13 -5.77
CA GLY A 68 -23.42 0.32 -5.84
C GLY A 68 -22.16 1.15 -5.64
N GLY A 69 -20.98 0.54 -5.67
CA GLY A 69 -19.71 1.25 -5.57
C GLY A 69 -19.30 1.89 -6.89
N HIS A 70 -18.23 2.69 -6.86
CA HIS A 70 -17.70 3.34 -8.05
C HIS A 70 -16.99 2.36 -8.98
N ASN A 71 -17.20 2.55 -10.28
CA ASN A 71 -16.48 1.81 -11.30
C ASN A 71 -15.12 2.47 -11.54
N ILE A 72 -14.05 1.67 -11.55
CA ILE A 72 -12.71 2.11 -11.92
C ILE A 72 -12.38 1.48 -13.27
N PRO A 73 -11.95 2.27 -14.29
CA PRO A 73 -11.60 1.70 -15.59
C PRO A 73 -10.57 0.58 -15.47
N GLN A 74 -10.78 -0.50 -16.22
CA GLN A 74 -9.89 -1.67 -16.18
C GLN A 74 -8.44 -1.31 -16.49
N GLU A 75 -8.21 -0.37 -17.40
CA GLU A 75 -6.87 0.09 -17.77
C GLU A 75 -6.13 0.69 -16.58
N ILE A 76 -6.84 1.45 -15.74
CA ILE A 76 -6.25 2.05 -14.55
C ILE A 76 -5.90 0.96 -13.53
N VAL A 77 -6.79 0.00 -13.32
CA VAL A 77 -6.54 -1.13 -12.40
C VAL A 77 -5.35 -1.94 -12.86
N SER A 78 -5.28 -2.26 -14.15
CA SER A 78 -4.17 -3.02 -14.72
C SER A 78 -2.84 -2.29 -14.56
N ARG A 79 -2.84 -0.97 -14.77
CA ARG A 79 -1.64 -0.15 -14.61
C ARG A 79 -1.16 -0.11 -13.16
N ARG A 80 -2.09 0.08 -12.22
CA ARG A 80 -1.76 0.09 -10.78
C ARG A 80 -1.23 -1.26 -10.33
N TYR A 81 -1.82 -2.34 -10.81
CA TYR A 81 -1.36 -3.69 -10.48
C TYR A 81 0.05 -3.94 -10.99
N ALA A 82 0.34 -3.57 -12.24
CA ALA A 82 1.67 -3.75 -12.83
C ALA A 82 2.76 -2.97 -12.07
N LYS A 83 2.42 -1.81 -11.50
CA LYS A 83 3.37 -0.96 -10.77
C LYS A 83 3.28 -1.10 -9.26
N ARG A 84 2.55 -2.10 -8.75
CA ARG A 84 2.27 -2.21 -7.31
C ARG A 84 3.53 -2.27 -6.44
N PHE A 85 4.53 -3.01 -6.88
CA PHE A 85 5.77 -3.14 -6.11
C PHE A 85 6.62 -1.89 -6.19
N GLN A 86 6.64 -1.23 -7.34
CA GLN A 86 7.33 0.05 -7.50
C GLN A 86 6.70 1.11 -6.58
N SER A 87 5.37 1.18 -6.53
CA SER A 87 4.64 2.10 -5.66
C SER A 87 4.89 1.80 -4.19
N LEU A 88 4.88 0.52 -3.82
CA LEU A 88 5.17 0.10 -2.45
C LEU A 88 6.60 0.49 -2.04
N CYS A 89 7.56 0.26 -2.91
CA CYS A 89 8.97 0.57 -2.63
C CYS A 89 9.24 2.07 -2.51
N ARG A 90 8.41 2.92 -3.09
CA ARG A 90 8.55 4.38 -2.91
C ARG A 90 8.27 4.83 -1.49
N ILE A 91 7.37 4.12 -0.78
CA ILE A 91 6.93 4.53 0.55
C ILE A 91 7.70 3.81 1.65
N LEU A 92 8.15 2.58 1.42
CA LEU A 92 8.81 1.77 2.43
C LEU A 92 9.99 2.45 3.14
N PRO A 93 10.88 3.21 2.45
CA PRO A 93 12.01 3.85 3.13
C PRO A 93 11.60 4.87 4.19
N TYR A 94 10.39 5.42 4.11
CA TYR A 94 9.89 6.40 5.07
C TYR A 94 9.11 5.76 6.22
N CYS A 95 8.83 4.46 6.13
CA CYS A 95 8.06 3.76 7.15
C CYS A 95 8.95 3.18 8.21
N ASN A 96 8.55 3.31 9.47
CA ASN A 96 9.21 2.64 10.58
C ASN A 96 8.94 1.15 10.56
N GLU A 97 7.73 0.78 10.13
CA GLU A 97 7.36 -0.62 9.95
C GLU A 97 6.25 -0.74 8.90
N ALA A 98 6.21 -1.88 8.24
CA ALA A 98 5.15 -2.21 7.31
C ALA A 98 4.67 -3.64 7.59
N VAL A 99 3.35 -3.83 7.59
CA VAL A 99 2.72 -5.14 7.76
C VAL A 99 2.00 -5.47 6.47
N LEU A 100 2.29 -6.62 5.93
CA LEU A 100 1.76 -7.07 4.64
C LEU A 100 0.70 -8.14 4.86
N TYR A 101 -0.49 -7.90 4.33
CA TYR A 101 -1.64 -8.80 4.45
C TYR A 101 -2.01 -9.35 3.10
N ASP A 102 -2.44 -10.61 3.08
CA ASP A 102 -3.09 -11.19 1.92
C ASP A 102 -4.60 -11.19 2.12
N ASN A 103 -5.33 -10.83 1.07
CA ASN A 103 -6.80 -10.72 1.14
C ASN A 103 -7.48 -11.77 0.25
N TYR A 104 -7.03 -13.01 0.30
CA TYR A 104 -7.70 -14.08 -0.45
C TYR A 104 -9.02 -14.51 0.21
N ASN A 105 -9.00 -14.81 1.49
CA ASN A 105 -10.18 -15.21 2.27
C ASN A 105 -10.24 -14.42 3.58
N GLY A 106 -10.26 -13.09 3.49
CA GLY A 106 -10.13 -12.20 4.63
C GLY A 106 -8.66 -11.78 4.80
N PHE A 107 -8.43 -10.85 5.70
CA PHE A 107 -7.09 -10.30 5.90
C PHE A 107 -6.24 -11.25 6.74
N THR A 108 -5.16 -11.75 6.16
CA THR A 108 -4.20 -12.60 6.85
C THR A 108 -2.82 -11.94 6.78
N GLU A 109 -2.20 -11.71 7.92
CA GLU A 109 -0.85 -11.17 7.97
C GLU A 109 0.13 -12.22 7.46
N VAL A 110 0.91 -11.89 6.43
CA VAL A 110 1.82 -12.85 5.78
C VAL A 110 3.28 -12.45 5.84
N ALA A 111 3.57 -11.17 6.06
CA ALA A 111 4.95 -10.70 6.15
C ALA A 111 5.02 -9.35 6.85
N GLN A 112 6.22 -9.00 7.29
CA GLN A 112 6.55 -7.67 7.77
C GLN A 112 7.79 -7.16 7.04
N TYR A 113 7.90 -5.85 6.93
CA TYR A 113 9.09 -5.20 6.38
C TYR A 113 9.63 -4.22 7.41
N ARG A 114 10.86 -4.45 7.87
CA ARG A 114 11.52 -3.61 8.89
C ARG A 114 13.00 -3.51 8.60
N ASN A 115 13.55 -2.32 8.74
CA ASN A 115 15.00 -2.10 8.62
C ASN A 115 15.60 -2.64 7.33
N GLY A 116 14.86 -2.52 6.23
CA GLY A 116 15.32 -3.00 4.94
C GLY A 116 15.15 -4.49 4.70
N GLU A 117 14.53 -5.22 5.62
CA GLU A 117 14.35 -6.67 5.52
C GLU A 117 12.89 -7.07 5.42
N LEU A 118 12.61 -7.99 4.49
CA LEU A 118 11.30 -8.63 4.38
C LEU A 118 11.32 -9.91 5.21
N ILE A 119 10.45 -9.97 6.21
CA ILE A 119 10.32 -11.12 7.11
C ILE A 119 9.01 -11.83 6.77
N ILE A 120 9.12 -13.01 6.16
CA ILE A 120 7.94 -13.82 5.78
C ILE A 120 7.51 -14.63 6.98
N GLU A 121 6.23 -14.48 7.37
CA GLU A 121 5.69 -15.04 8.61
C GLU A 121 4.92 -16.34 8.43
N THR A 122 4.81 -16.83 7.21
CA THR A 122 4.07 -18.05 6.90
C THR A 122 4.95 -19.03 6.12
N PRO A 123 4.85 -20.36 6.40
CA PRO A 123 5.58 -21.36 5.63
C PRO A 123 5.07 -21.49 4.19
N THR A 124 3.85 -21.01 3.92
CA THR A 124 3.24 -21.07 2.58
C THR A 124 2.81 -19.66 2.17
N PRO A 125 3.77 -18.78 1.82
CA PRO A 125 3.43 -17.42 1.45
C PRO A 125 2.65 -17.38 0.15
N PRO A 126 1.73 -16.42 -0.02
CA PRO A 126 1.07 -16.24 -1.30
C PRO A 126 2.07 -15.88 -2.39
N GLN A 127 1.72 -16.15 -3.62
CA GLN A 127 2.62 -15.95 -4.76
C GLN A 127 3.15 -14.52 -4.84
N TRP A 128 2.31 -13.52 -4.57
CA TRP A 128 2.73 -12.13 -4.67
C TRP A 128 3.82 -11.77 -3.64
N ILE A 129 3.87 -12.43 -2.49
CA ILE A 129 4.95 -12.22 -1.52
C ILE A 129 6.28 -12.74 -2.09
N SER A 130 6.26 -13.92 -2.73
CA SER A 130 7.45 -14.46 -3.38
C SER A 130 7.92 -13.56 -4.53
N GLU A 131 6.99 -13.03 -5.31
CA GLU A 131 7.28 -12.07 -6.38
C GLU A 131 7.86 -10.77 -5.82
N PHE A 132 7.31 -10.27 -4.72
CA PHE A 132 7.83 -9.07 -4.08
C PHE A 132 9.23 -9.28 -3.53
N GLN A 133 9.50 -10.44 -2.94
CA GLN A 133 10.83 -10.79 -2.45
C GLN A 133 11.85 -10.76 -3.60
N LYS A 134 11.50 -11.35 -4.74
CA LYS A 134 12.35 -11.32 -5.93
C LYS A 134 12.54 -9.89 -6.46
N TYR A 135 11.49 -9.10 -6.44
CA TYR A 135 11.57 -7.70 -6.85
C TYR A 135 12.56 -6.92 -5.97
N LEU A 136 12.50 -7.11 -4.67
CA LEU A 136 13.43 -6.45 -3.73
C LEU A 136 14.87 -6.87 -3.98
N GLN A 137 15.12 -8.15 -4.21
CA GLN A 137 16.47 -8.66 -4.49
C GLN A 137 17.05 -8.09 -5.78
N LYS A 138 16.21 -7.80 -6.77
CA LYS A 138 16.64 -7.31 -8.08
C LYS A 138 16.79 -5.79 -8.13
N ASN A 139 15.99 -5.03 -7.37
CA ASN A 139 15.87 -3.57 -7.51
C ASN A 139 16.32 -2.77 -6.29
N TRP A 140 16.74 -3.44 -5.24
CA TRP A 140 17.23 -2.77 -4.02
C TRP A 140 18.73 -3.02 -3.83
#